data_68d46f12d84bb326b32a6a5579eb05ef
#
_entry.id   68d46f12d84bb326b32a6a5579eb05ef
#
_cell.length_a   1.000
_cell.length_b   1.000
_cell.length_c   1.000
_cell.angle_alpha   90.00
_cell.angle_beta   90.00
_cell.angle_gamma   90.00
#
_symmetry.space_group_name_H-M   'P 1'
#
loop_
_entity.id
_entity.type
_entity.pdbx_description
1 polymer ?
#
loop_
_entity_poly.entity_id
_entity_poly.type
_entity_poly.pdbx_seq_one_letter_code
_entity_poly.pdbx_strand_id
1 'polypeptide(L)'
;MDYITYAVPFFLLALLIELVYGIAINRNTYRLNDAISNLFMGTLRTANKLIIIGAAGYVFYLVETHFSLWRMDASSPATWIFAFIIYDFFYYWFHRISHERQIFWASHVAHHQSEDFNLSTALRQTGTGAFVSWVFYIPMFVIGTPSYVFVSVASLNLIYQFWVHSEHIPKLGWFENYFVTASNHRVHHAQNEQYIDKNYGGVFIIWDLSLIHI
;
A
#
# COMPACT_ATOMS: atom_id res chain seq x y z
N MET A 1 3.92 -15.22 -6.38
CA MET A 1 2.49 -15.36 -6.79
C MET A 1 1.80 -14.05 -6.51
N ASP A 2 0.95 -13.54 -7.40
CA ASP A 2 0.15 -12.33 -7.13
C ASP A 2 -1.10 -12.71 -6.34
N TYR A 3 -1.08 -12.48 -5.03
CA TYR A 3 -2.19 -12.81 -4.13
C TYR A 3 -3.34 -11.80 -4.19
N ILE A 4 -3.14 -10.60 -4.78
CA ILE A 4 -4.17 -9.58 -4.88
C ILE A 4 -5.38 -10.10 -5.66
N THR A 5 -5.14 -10.82 -6.77
CA THR A 5 -6.23 -11.38 -7.59
C THR A 5 -7.15 -12.28 -6.78
N TYR A 6 -6.60 -13.06 -5.87
CA TYR A 6 -7.39 -13.94 -4.97
C TYR A 6 -8.04 -13.17 -3.81
N ALA A 7 -7.48 -12.01 -3.44
CA ALA A 7 -8.02 -11.18 -2.37
C ALA A 7 -9.21 -10.31 -2.80
N VAL A 8 -9.35 -10.00 -4.10
CA VAL A 8 -10.41 -9.11 -4.61
C VAL A 8 -11.82 -9.52 -4.18
N PRO A 9 -12.27 -10.79 -4.27
CA PRO A 9 -13.60 -11.18 -3.80
C PRO A 9 -13.81 -10.91 -2.30
N PHE A 10 -12.76 -11.10 -1.50
CA PHE A 10 -12.79 -10.83 -0.05
C PHE A 10 -12.82 -9.33 0.23
N PHE A 11 -12.14 -8.51 -0.56
CA PHE A 11 -12.23 -7.05 -0.46
C PHE A 11 -13.65 -6.57 -0.74
N LEU A 12 -14.29 -7.05 -1.80
CA LEU A 12 -15.68 -6.69 -2.13
C LEU A 12 -16.66 -7.14 -1.03
N LEU A 13 -16.45 -8.33 -0.48
CA LEU A 13 -17.25 -8.81 0.64
C LEU A 13 -17.05 -7.93 1.89
N ALA A 14 -15.80 -7.56 2.21
CA ALA A 14 -15.51 -6.71 3.36
C ALA A 14 -16.10 -5.30 3.22
N LEU A 15 -16.08 -4.71 2.01
CA LEU A 15 -16.79 -3.45 1.73
C LEU A 15 -18.29 -3.57 2.01
N LEU A 16 -18.91 -4.65 1.56
CA LEU A 16 -20.35 -4.88 1.81
C LEU A 16 -20.64 -5.04 3.31
N ILE A 17 -19.80 -5.79 4.02
CA ILE A 17 -19.93 -5.97 5.47
C ILE A 17 -19.79 -4.61 6.19
N GLU A 18 -18.77 -3.80 5.84
CA GLU A 18 -18.57 -2.48 6.43
C GLU A 18 -19.76 -1.54 6.18
N LEU A 19 -20.28 -1.51 4.96
CA LEU A 19 -21.47 -0.73 4.60
C LEU A 19 -22.69 -1.15 5.42
N VAL A 20 -23.00 -2.44 5.47
CA VAL A 20 -24.15 -2.97 6.22
C VAL A 20 -23.99 -2.69 7.72
N TYR A 21 -22.79 -2.89 8.24
CA TYR A 21 -22.49 -2.59 9.65
C TYR A 21 -22.69 -1.10 9.95
N GLY A 22 -22.14 -0.20 9.11
CA GLY A 22 -22.31 1.25 9.29
C GLY A 22 -23.76 1.70 9.27
N ILE A 23 -24.57 1.13 8.38
CA ILE A 23 -26.04 1.38 8.33
C ILE A 23 -26.70 0.85 9.60
N ALA A 24 -26.38 -0.36 10.04
CA ALA A 24 -27.00 -0.99 11.22
C ALA A 24 -26.72 -0.22 12.52
N ILE A 25 -25.57 0.43 12.64
CA ILE A 25 -25.22 1.25 13.83
C ILE A 25 -25.54 2.75 13.66
N ASN A 26 -26.25 3.14 12.59
CA ASN A 26 -26.54 4.53 12.22
C ASN A 26 -25.27 5.41 12.07
N ARG A 27 -24.19 4.82 11.59
CA ARG A 27 -22.91 5.49 11.30
C ARG A 27 -22.41 5.06 9.92
N ASN A 28 -23.16 5.43 8.88
CA ASN A 28 -22.77 5.14 7.50
C ASN A 28 -21.58 6.03 7.09
N THR A 29 -20.50 5.41 6.59
CA THR A 29 -19.30 6.06 6.10
C THR A 29 -19.18 5.99 4.58
N TYR A 30 -20.25 5.64 3.88
CA TYR A 30 -20.25 5.49 2.41
C TYR A 30 -21.19 6.48 1.74
N ARG A 31 -20.64 7.20 0.74
CA ARG A 31 -21.42 7.89 -0.30
C ARG A 31 -21.20 7.19 -1.62
N LEU A 32 -22.28 6.96 -2.35
CA LEU A 32 -22.26 6.18 -3.59
C LEU A 32 -21.32 6.75 -4.65
N ASN A 33 -21.34 8.07 -4.85
CA ASN A 33 -20.48 8.76 -5.81
C ASN A 33 -18.99 8.62 -5.48
N ASP A 34 -18.61 8.72 -4.20
CA ASP A 34 -17.24 8.55 -3.75
C ASP A 34 -16.78 7.10 -3.90
N ALA A 35 -17.60 6.15 -3.45
CA ALA A 35 -17.30 4.71 -3.59
C ALA A 35 -17.13 4.28 -5.07
N ILE A 36 -17.99 4.77 -5.98
CA ILE A 36 -17.84 4.51 -7.42
C ILE A 36 -16.52 5.10 -7.95
N SER A 37 -16.18 6.33 -7.53
CA SER A 37 -14.93 6.98 -7.93
C SER A 37 -13.72 6.19 -7.44
N ASN A 38 -13.76 5.67 -6.20
CA ASN A 38 -12.72 4.85 -5.60
C ASN A 38 -12.48 3.56 -6.41
N LEU A 39 -13.56 2.84 -6.73
CA LEU A 39 -13.50 1.62 -7.55
C LEU A 39 -12.99 1.90 -8.97
N PHE A 40 -13.44 3.00 -9.59
CA PHE A 40 -12.99 3.39 -10.91
C PHE A 40 -11.48 3.68 -10.93
N MET A 41 -10.97 4.42 -9.96
CA MET A 41 -9.54 4.72 -9.85
C MET A 41 -8.70 3.47 -9.65
N GLY A 42 -9.17 2.49 -8.84
CA GLY A 42 -8.53 1.19 -8.69
C GLY A 42 -8.47 0.40 -10.01
N THR A 43 -9.55 0.43 -10.77
CA THR A 43 -9.62 -0.21 -12.10
C THR A 43 -8.66 0.45 -13.08
N LEU A 44 -8.61 1.79 -13.12
CA LEU A 44 -7.69 2.55 -13.96
C LEU A 44 -6.22 2.25 -13.62
N ARG A 45 -5.88 2.18 -12.33
CA ARG A 45 -4.53 1.77 -11.91
C ARG A 45 -4.19 0.37 -12.41
N THR A 46 -5.12 -0.57 -12.30
CA THR A 46 -4.90 -1.94 -12.76
C THR A 46 -4.65 -1.98 -14.27
N ALA A 47 -5.41 -1.23 -15.05
CA ALA A 47 -5.20 -1.11 -16.50
C ALA A 47 -3.81 -0.50 -16.81
N ASN A 48 -3.42 0.57 -16.14
CA ASN A 48 -2.11 1.21 -16.33
C ASN A 48 -0.96 0.30 -15.86
N LYS A 49 -1.15 -0.50 -14.80
CA LYS A 49 -0.16 -1.51 -14.38
C LYS A 49 0.09 -2.53 -15.50
N LEU A 50 -0.93 -2.96 -16.23
CA LEU A 50 -0.76 -3.90 -17.34
C LEU A 50 0.09 -3.33 -18.48
N ILE A 51 0.06 -2.01 -18.70
CA ILE A 51 0.88 -1.35 -19.71
C ILE A 51 2.36 -1.36 -19.31
N ILE A 52 2.66 -1.06 -18.04
CA ILE A 52 4.04 -0.87 -17.59
C ILE A 52 4.71 -2.16 -17.09
N ILE A 53 3.93 -3.22 -16.78
CA ILE A 53 4.45 -4.42 -16.14
C ILE A 53 5.54 -5.12 -16.96
N GLY A 54 5.44 -5.06 -18.30
CA GLY A 54 6.44 -5.61 -19.19
C GLY A 54 7.78 -4.87 -19.08
N ALA A 55 7.76 -3.54 -19.09
CA ALA A 55 8.96 -2.71 -18.98
C ALA A 55 9.59 -2.83 -17.59
N ALA A 56 8.80 -2.69 -16.53
CA ALA A 56 9.29 -2.82 -15.15
C ALA A 56 9.83 -4.24 -14.88
N GLY A 57 9.11 -5.28 -15.33
CA GLY A 57 9.53 -6.66 -15.18
C GLY A 57 10.82 -6.97 -15.93
N TYR A 58 11.00 -6.38 -17.11
CA TYR A 58 12.26 -6.52 -17.88
C TYR A 58 13.43 -5.86 -17.14
N VAL A 59 13.25 -4.66 -16.60
CA VAL A 59 14.29 -3.99 -15.79
C VAL A 59 14.63 -4.82 -14.55
N PHE A 60 13.64 -5.33 -13.84
CA PHE A 60 13.85 -6.20 -12.68
C PHE A 60 14.61 -7.46 -13.05
N TYR A 61 14.26 -8.10 -14.17
CA TYR A 61 14.97 -9.26 -14.70
C TYR A 61 16.44 -8.94 -15.01
N LEU A 62 16.72 -7.81 -15.67
CA LEU A 62 18.10 -7.39 -15.97
C LEU A 62 18.90 -7.16 -14.68
N VAL A 63 18.30 -6.49 -13.69
CA VAL A 63 18.98 -6.22 -12.42
C VAL A 63 19.21 -7.51 -11.66
N GLU A 64 18.21 -8.37 -11.53
CA GLU A 64 18.33 -9.68 -10.86
C GLU A 64 19.41 -10.56 -11.51
N THR A 65 19.51 -10.53 -12.85
CA THR A 65 20.43 -11.42 -13.58
C THR A 65 21.86 -10.91 -13.61
N HIS A 66 22.07 -9.58 -13.76
CA HIS A 66 23.38 -9.02 -14.06
C HIS A 66 23.97 -8.16 -12.94
N PHE A 67 23.13 -7.64 -12.03
CA PHE A 67 23.55 -6.66 -11.01
C PHE A 67 23.26 -7.09 -9.58
N SER A 68 22.69 -8.28 -9.35
CA SER A 68 22.45 -8.75 -7.98
C SER A 68 23.76 -9.09 -7.28
N LEU A 69 23.89 -8.58 -6.05
CA LEU A 69 25.06 -8.79 -5.18
C LEU A 69 25.04 -10.20 -4.56
N TRP A 70 23.86 -10.72 -4.29
CA TRP A 70 23.64 -12.06 -3.74
C TRP A 70 22.53 -12.77 -4.53
N ARG A 71 22.43 -14.07 -4.34
CA ARG A 71 21.30 -14.87 -4.81
C ARG A 71 20.63 -15.49 -3.60
N MET A 72 19.53 -14.88 -3.18
CA MET A 72 18.79 -15.37 -2.01
C MET A 72 18.08 -16.68 -2.35
N ASP A 73 18.19 -17.64 -1.44
CA ASP A 73 17.49 -18.92 -1.56
C ASP A 73 16.01 -18.73 -1.19
N ALA A 74 15.15 -18.85 -2.17
CA ALA A 74 13.71 -18.71 -1.98
C ALA A 74 13.06 -19.92 -1.29
N SER A 75 13.77 -21.02 -1.08
CA SER A 75 13.30 -22.10 -0.23
C SER A 75 13.46 -21.78 1.27
N SER A 76 14.30 -20.79 1.60
CA SER A 76 14.55 -20.38 2.98
C SER A 76 13.44 -19.43 3.49
N PRO A 77 12.77 -19.73 4.61
CA PRO A 77 11.84 -18.81 5.26
C PRO A 77 12.46 -17.45 5.61
N ALA A 78 13.76 -17.42 5.91
CA ALA A 78 14.49 -16.19 6.21
C ALA A 78 14.48 -15.22 5.03
N THR A 79 14.58 -15.72 3.79
CA THR A 79 14.45 -14.89 2.57
C THR A 79 13.11 -14.20 2.50
N TRP A 80 12.02 -14.87 2.83
CA TRP A 80 10.68 -14.30 2.80
C TRP A 80 10.46 -13.24 3.88
N ILE A 81 10.91 -13.52 5.09
CA ILE A 81 10.84 -12.57 6.21
C ILE A 81 11.66 -11.31 5.87
N PHE A 82 12.90 -11.49 5.44
CA PHE A 82 13.77 -10.38 5.06
C PHE A 82 13.17 -9.58 3.89
N ALA A 83 12.70 -10.26 2.84
CA ALA A 83 12.09 -9.59 1.68
C ALA A 83 10.83 -8.80 2.07
N PHE A 84 10.00 -9.31 3.00
CA PHE A 84 8.81 -8.60 3.47
C PHE A 84 9.18 -7.33 4.25
N ILE A 85 10.16 -7.42 5.15
CA ILE A 85 10.63 -6.28 5.96
C ILE A 85 11.25 -5.21 5.05
N ILE A 86 12.12 -5.62 4.12
CA ILE A 86 12.79 -4.69 3.19
C ILE A 86 11.80 -4.09 2.17
N TYR A 87 10.79 -4.86 1.73
CA TYR A 87 9.72 -4.32 0.90
C TYR A 87 8.99 -3.18 1.61
N ASP A 88 8.60 -3.39 2.87
CA ASP A 88 7.87 -2.40 3.67
C ASP A 88 8.73 -1.15 3.94
N PHE A 89 10.04 -1.33 4.12
CA PHE A 89 10.99 -0.22 4.20
C PHE A 89 11.03 0.63 2.92
N PHE A 90 11.12 0.00 1.74
CA PHE A 90 11.08 0.74 0.47
C PHE A 90 9.70 1.33 0.18
N TYR A 91 8.63 0.66 0.62
CA TYR A 91 7.28 1.22 0.59
C TYR A 91 7.19 2.50 1.40
N TYR A 92 7.71 2.53 2.64
CA TYR A 92 7.77 3.72 3.48
C TYR A 92 8.44 4.89 2.74
N TRP A 93 9.60 4.68 2.15
CA TRP A 93 10.30 5.72 1.40
C TRP A 93 9.55 6.17 0.14
N PHE A 94 8.98 5.24 -0.60
CA PHE A 94 8.13 5.59 -1.74
C PHE A 94 6.93 6.44 -1.29
N HIS A 95 6.25 6.04 -0.23
CA HIS A 95 5.09 6.72 0.31
C HIS A 95 5.43 8.12 0.83
N ARG A 96 6.50 8.24 1.62
CA ARG A 96 7.01 9.50 2.12
C ARG A 96 7.38 10.47 0.99
N ILE A 97 8.15 10.02 0.01
CA ILE A 97 8.53 10.83 -1.16
C ILE A 97 7.29 11.23 -1.98
N SER A 98 6.28 10.38 -2.00
CA SER A 98 5.00 10.69 -2.67
C SER A 98 4.23 11.82 -2.00
N HIS A 99 4.45 12.09 -0.73
CA HIS A 99 3.94 13.25 -0.01
C HIS A 99 4.85 14.48 -0.13
N GLU A 100 6.15 14.30 0.05
CA GLU A 100 7.10 15.40 0.18
C GLU A 100 7.54 16.01 -1.16
N ARG A 101 7.29 15.35 -2.31
CA ARG A 101 7.72 15.79 -3.64
C ARG A 101 6.55 16.01 -4.58
N GLN A 102 6.38 17.22 -5.08
CA GLN A 102 5.24 17.63 -5.91
C GLN A 102 4.95 16.71 -7.09
N ILE A 103 5.98 16.22 -7.80
CA ILE A 103 5.81 15.32 -8.95
C ILE A 103 5.17 13.99 -8.56
N PHE A 104 5.49 13.47 -7.38
CA PHE A 104 4.91 12.23 -6.85
C PHE A 104 3.56 12.50 -6.18
N TRP A 105 3.45 13.64 -5.48
CA TRP A 105 2.19 14.10 -4.90
C TRP A 105 1.11 14.30 -5.96
N ALA A 106 1.44 14.85 -7.12
CA ALA A 106 0.50 15.01 -8.24
C ALA A 106 -0.17 13.68 -8.65
N SER A 107 0.50 12.55 -8.43
CA SER A 107 -0.09 11.24 -8.57
C SER A 107 -0.80 10.79 -7.28
N HIS A 108 -0.14 10.92 -6.12
CA HIS A 108 -0.59 10.32 -4.86
C HIS A 108 -1.81 11.04 -4.27
N VAL A 109 -1.96 12.35 -4.52
CA VAL A 109 -3.12 13.13 -4.08
C VAL A 109 -4.46 12.50 -4.47
N ALA A 110 -4.53 11.79 -5.59
CA ALA A 110 -5.74 11.10 -6.00
C ALA A 110 -6.23 10.08 -4.96
N HIS A 111 -5.32 9.43 -4.22
CA HIS A 111 -5.64 8.54 -3.12
C HIS A 111 -6.24 9.30 -1.93
N HIS A 112 -5.72 10.48 -1.61
CA HIS A 112 -6.19 11.35 -0.52
C HIS A 112 -7.43 12.19 -0.86
N GLN A 113 -7.98 12.09 -2.06
CA GLN A 113 -9.18 12.83 -2.49
C GLN A 113 -10.51 12.12 -2.15
N SER A 114 -10.49 10.94 -1.53
CA SER A 114 -11.71 10.34 -1.02
C SER A 114 -12.24 11.22 0.11
N GLU A 115 -13.50 11.62 0.01
CA GLU A 115 -14.13 12.48 1.02
C GLU A 115 -14.62 11.68 2.24
N ASP A 116 -14.89 10.39 2.02
CA ASP A 116 -15.23 9.44 3.07
C ASP A 116 -14.05 8.49 3.32
N PHE A 117 -13.79 8.14 4.58
CA PHE A 117 -12.74 7.20 4.93
C PHE A 117 -13.35 5.84 5.28
N ASN A 118 -13.22 4.89 4.36
CA ASN A 118 -13.77 3.54 4.47
C ASN A 118 -12.97 2.57 3.60
N LEU A 119 -13.30 1.29 3.60
CA LEU A 119 -12.54 0.28 2.85
C LEU A 119 -12.50 0.53 1.33
N SER A 120 -13.45 1.28 0.75
CA SER A 120 -13.35 1.64 -0.67
C SER A 120 -12.23 2.64 -0.94
N THR A 121 -11.85 3.46 0.05
CA THR A 121 -10.69 4.38 -0.04
C THR A 121 -9.38 3.61 -0.29
N ALA A 122 -9.22 2.42 0.27
CA ALA A 122 -8.09 1.54 -0.02
C ALA A 122 -7.97 1.20 -1.51
N LEU A 123 -9.10 1.12 -2.22
CA LEU A 123 -9.15 0.82 -3.66
C LEU A 123 -8.97 2.06 -4.52
N ARG A 124 -9.04 3.28 -3.95
CA ARG A 124 -8.75 4.53 -4.64
C ARG A 124 -7.25 4.68 -4.88
N GLN A 125 -6.75 3.96 -5.85
CA GLN A 125 -5.34 3.94 -6.17
C GLN A 125 -5.01 4.94 -7.28
N THR A 126 -3.78 5.48 -7.24
CA THR A 126 -3.33 6.47 -8.22
C THR A 126 -3.19 5.83 -9.61
N GLY A 127 -3.84 6.38 -10.62
CA GLY A 127 -3.74 5.86 -11.98
C GLY A 127 -2.31 5.95 -12.54
N THR A 128 -1.60 7.03 -12.26
CA THR A 128 -0.24 7.31 -12.77
C THR A 128 0.87 6.72 -11.92
N GLY A 129 0.61 6.35 -10.67
CA GLY A 129 1.61 5.79 -9.75
C GLY A 129 2.28 4.52 -10.27
N ALA A 130 1.58 3.73 -11.10
CA ALA A 130 2.14 2.53 -11.72
C ALA A 130 3.38 2.82 -12.59
N PHE A 131 3.50 4.02 -13.16
CA PHE A 131 4.62 4.37 -14.03
C PHE A 131 5.92 4.68 -13.30
N VAL A 132 5.86 5.03 -12.02
CA VAL A 132 7.03 5.50 -11.25
C VAL A 132 7.33 4.67 -10.00
N SER A 133 6.33 4.02 -9.39
CA SER A 133 6.50 3.33 -8.10
C SER A 133 7.52 2.18 -8.13
N TRP A 134 7.61 1.46 -9.23
CA TRP A 134 8.48 0.29 -9.36
C TRP A 134 9.98 0.63 -9.23
N VAL A 135 10.39 1.86 -9.56
CA VAL A 135 11.79 2.31 -9.45
C VAL A 135 12.31 2.20 -8.02
N PHE A 136 11.46 2.47 -7.04
CA PHE A 136 11.82 2.40 -5.61
C PHE A 136 12.16 0.98 -5.14
N TYR A 137 11.73 -0.04 -5.87
CA TYR A 137 11.98 -1.44 -5.51
C TYR A 137 13.17 -2.08 -6.24
N ILE A 138 13.83 -1.36 -7.17
CA ILE A 138 15.05 -1.83 -7.85
C ILE A 138 16.11 -2.31 -6.84
N PRO A 139 16.36 -1.61 -5.70
CA PRO A 139 17.36 -2.06 -4.73
C PRO A 139 17.11 -3.46 -4.17
N MET A 140 15.85 -3.94 -4.12
CA MET A 140 15.57 -5.31 -3.68
C MET A 140 16.18 -6.35 -4.62
N PHE A 141 16.15 -6.09 -5.93
CA PHE A 141 16.76 -6.98 -6.94
C PHE A 141 18.28 -6.88 -6.94
N VAL A 142 18.85 -5.70 -6.65
CA VAL A 142 20.28 -5.53 -6.41
C VAL A 142 20.74 -6.34 -5.20
N ILE A 143 19.95 -6.36 -4.12
CA ILE A 143 20.24 -7.19 -2.94
C ILE A 143 20.11 -8.69 -3.27
N GLY A 144 19.36 -9.06 -4.32
CA GLY A 144 19.20 -10.44 -4.77
C GLY A 144 17.89 -11.11 -4.37
N THR A 145 16.85 -10.31 -4.12
CA THR A 145 15.49 -10.83 -3.86
C THR A 145 14.94 -11.45 -5.15
N PRO A 146 14.54 -12.73 -5.14
CA PRO A 146 13.94 -13.36 -6.31
C PRO A 146 12.62 -12.70 -6.73
N SER A 147 12.40 -12.51 -8.03
CA SER A 147 11.22 -11.80 -8.58
C SER A 147 9.90 -12.34 -8.06
N TYR A 148 9.76 -13.67 -7.94
CA TYR A 148 8.49 -14.25 -7.44
C TYR A 148 8.28 -14.04 -5.93
N VAL A 149 9.36 -13.96 -5.13
CA VAL A 149 9.29 -13.59 -3.72
C VAL A 149 8.84 -12.13 -3.61
N PHE A 150 9.47 -11.24 -4.40
CA PHE A 150 9.09 -9.82 -4.48
C PHE A 150 7.59 -9.65 -4.76
N VAL A 151 7.06 -10.27 -5.82
CA VAL A 151 5.64 -10.17 -6.18
C VAL A 151 4.74 -10.65 -5.04
N SER A 152 5.13 -11.73 -4.37
CA SER A 152 4.36 -12.30 -3.27
C SER A 152 4.34 -11.37 -2.04
N VAL A 153 5.50 -10.88 -1.61
CA VAL A 153 5.57 -9.97 -0.43
C VAL A 153 4.91 -8.63 -0.72
N ALA A 154 5.02 -8.12 -1.95
CA ALA A 154 4.30 -6.94 -2.41
C ALA A 154 2.78 -7.11 -2.30
N SER A 155 2.27 -8.26 -2.73
CA SER A 155 0.84 -8.59 -2.63
C SER A 155 0.39 -8.66 -1.18
N LEU A 156 1.15 -9.33 -0.31
CA LEU A 156 0.81 -9.46 1.11
C LEU A 156 0.82 -8.12 1.83
N ASN A 157 1.79 -7.26 1.51
CA ASN A 157 1.88 -5.92 2.07
C ASN A 157 0.66 -5.06 1.68
N LEU A 158 0.25 -5.10 0.41
CA LEU A 158 -0.95 -4.39 -0.07
C LEU A 158 -2.25 -4.97 0.51
N ILE A 159 -2.34 -6.28 0.69
CA ILE A 159 -3.49 -6.92 1.35
C ILE A 159 -3.60 -6.44 2.79
N TYR A 160 -2.48 -6.36 3.50
CA TYR A 160 -2.47 -5.79 4.86
C TYR A 160 -3.01 -4.36 4.85
N GLN A 161 -2.57 -3.52 3.94
CA GLN A 161 -2.96 -2.11 3.87
C GLN A 161 -4.45 -1.88 3.54
N PHE A 162 -5.17 -2.89 3.10
CA PHE A 162 -6.59 -2.74 2.79
C PHE A 162 -7.43 -2.41 4.04
N TRP A 163 -7.28 -3.19 5.11
CA TRP A 163 -8.12 -3.05 6.31
C TRP A 163 -7.85 -1.79 7.15
N VAL A 164 -6.70 -1.14 6.96
CA VAL A 164 -6.36 0.08 7.70
C VAL A 164 -7.18 1.30 7.25
N HIS A 165 -7.90 1.19 6.13
CA HIS A 165 -8.79 2.24 5.61
C HIS A 165 -10.22 2.11 6.16
N SER A 166 -10.39 2.06 7.46
CA SER A 166 -11.72 1.96 8.07
C SER A 166 -11.89 2.92 9.25
N GLU A 167 -13.03 3.62 9.30
CA GLU A 167 -13.41 4.42 10.46
C GLU A 167 -13.97 3.59 11.62
N HIS A 168 -14.45 2.39 11.33
CA HIS A 168 -15.11 1.57 12.33
C HIS A 168 -14.15 0.81 13.25
N ILE A 169 -12.88 0.69 12.85
CA ILE A 169 -11.86 0.01 13.64
C ILE A 169 -11.24 0.99 14.65
N PRO A 170 -11.42 0.77 15.96
CA PRO A 170 -10.87 1.64 17.00
C PRO A 170 -9.35 1.46 17.15
N LYS A 171 -8.76 2.18 18.12
CA LYS A 171 -7.38 1.95 18.54
C LYS A 171 -7.19 0.53 19.04
N LEU A 172 -6.11 -0.12 18.60
CA LEU A 172 -5.78 -1.52 18.93
C LEU A 172 -4.72 -1.65 20.04
N GLY A 173 -4.51 -0.57 20.79
CA GLY A 173 -3.63 -0.58 21.97
C GLY A 173 -2.17 -0.89 21.63
N TRP A 174 -1.57 -1.88 22.31
CA TRP A 174 -0.15 -2.21 22.17
C TRP A 174 0.26 -2.62 20.73
N PHE A 175 -0.69 -3.12 19.93
CA PHE A 175 -0.43 -3.51 18.55
C PHE A 175 0.04 -2.32 17.70
N GLU A 176 -0.43 -1.11 18.00
CA GLU A 176 -0.06 0.14 17.32
C GLU A 176 1.38 0.60 17.60
N ASN A 177 2.07 -0.02 18.54
CA ASN A 177 3.49 0.26 18.78
C ASN A 177 4.40 -0.39 17.74
N TYR A 178 3.89 -1.37 17.00
CA TYR A 178 4.68 -2.16 16.03
C TYR A 178 4.10 -2.10 14.62
N PHE A 179 2.77 -2.04 14.50
CA PHE A 179 2.06 -2.16 13.25
C PHE A 179 1.19 -0.94 12.96
N VAL A 180 1.11 -0.58 11.68
CA VAL A 180 0.17 0.43 11.19
C VAL A 180 -1.25 -0.12 11.33
N THR A 181 -2.12 0.65 11.97
CA THR A 181 -3.54 0.30 12.17
C THR A 181 -4.43 1.33 11.51
N ALA A 182 -5.74 1.07 11.53
CA ALA A 182 -6.71 2.03 11.01
C ALA A 182 -6.62 3.39 11.76
N SER A 183 -6.29 3.41 13.05
CA SER A 183 -6.14 4.66 13.79
C SER A 183 -4.91 5.46 13.35
N ASN A 184 -3.77 4.81 13.07
CA ASN A 184 -2.59 5.45 12.53
C ASN A 184 -2.84 5.98 11.12
N HIS A 185 -3.52 5.19 10.29
CA HIS A 185 -3.76 5.53 8.88
C HIS A 185 -4.83 6.63 8.72
N ARG A 186 -5.80 6.74 9.65
CA ARG A 186 -6.69 7.90 9.72
C ARG A 186 -5.93 9.21 9.99
N VAL A 187 -4.88 9.18 10.81
CA VAL A 187 -3.99 10.34 10.99
C VAL A 187 -3.29 10.70 9.70
N HIS A 188 -2.81 9.68 8.94
CA HIS A 188 -2.17 9.87 7.65
C HIS A 188 -3.11 10.53 6.62
N HIS A 189 -4.39 10.14 6.57
CA HIS A 189 -5.38 10.73 5.67
C HIS A 189 -6.00 12.04 6.19
N ALA A 190 -5.68 12.46 7.42
CA ALA A 190 -6.28 13.65 8.00
C ALA A 190 -5.74 14.94 7.37
N GLN A 191 -6.63 15.91 7.15
CA GLN A 191 -6.31 17.20 6.55
C GLN A 191 -6.01 18.29 7.58
N ASN A 192 -6.04 17.97 8.88
CA ASN A 192 -5.70 18.88 9.95
C ASN A 192 -4.19 19.18 9.94
N GLU A 193 -3.81 20.44 10.06
CA GLU A 193 -2.43 20.90 9.97
C GLU A 193 -1.45 20.08 10.85
N GLN A 194 -1.87 19.69 12.05
CA GLN A 194 -1.06 18.89 12.98
C GLN A 194 -0.82 17.44 12.53
N TYR A 195 -1.60 16.94 11.56
CA TYR A 195 -1.54 15.53 11.08
C TYR A 195 -1.01 15.41 9.67
N ILE A 196 -0.88 16.52 8.93
CA ILE A 196 -0.35 16.51 7.56
C ILE A 196 1.06 15.91 7.57
N ASP A 197 1.33 15.07 6.58
CA ASP A 197 2.64 14.45 6.36
C ASP A 197 3.12 13.58 7.55
N LYS A 198 2.22 12.76 8.11
CA LYS A 198 2.49 11.81 9.20
C LYS A 198 2.13 10.39 8.79
N ASN A 199 2.81 9.40 9.41
CA ASN A 199 2.48 7.97 9.34
C ASN A 199 2.49 7.38 7.92
N TYR A 200 3.68 7.29 7.31
CA TYR A 200 3.90 6.76 5.96
C TYR A 200 4.06 5.23 5.89
N GLY A 201 4.16 4.54 7.02
CA GLY A 201 4.35 3.09 7.08
C GLY A 201 3.24 2.31 6.37
N GLY A 202 3.60 1.20 5.75
CA GLY A 202 2.64 0.26 5.15
C GLY A 202 2.12 -0.76 6.15
N VAL A 203 3.03 -1.54 6.72
CA VAL A 203 2.76 -2.57 7.74
C VAL A 203 3.39 -2.22 9.07
N PHE A 204 4.67 -1.84 9.07
CA PHE A 204 5.40 -1.54 10.30
C PHE A 204 5.45 -0.04 10.57
N ILE A 205 4.92 0.36 11.73
CA ILE A 205 4.98 1.75 12.21
C ILE A 205 6.39 2.17 12.64
N ILE A 206 7.29 1.23 12.84
CA ILE A 206 8.65 1.47 13.29
C ILE A 206 9.46 2.40 12.38
N TRP A 207 9.14 2.44 11.09
CA TRP A 207 9.77 3.36 10.15
C TRP A 207 9.44 4.81 10.47
N ASP A 208 8.17 5.08 10.77
CA ASP A 208 7.73 6.42 11.19
C ASP A 208 8.33 6.81 12.52
N LEU A 209 8.36 5.89 13.48
CA LEU A 209 8.90 6.14 14.82
C LEU A 209 10.44 6.32 14.84
N SER A 210 11.17 5.67 13.93
CA SER A 210 12.64 5.67 13.91
C SER A 210 13.23 6.70 12.94
N LEU A 211 12.53 7.06 11.88
CA LEU A 211 13.06 7.91 10.80
C LEU A 211 12.52 9.34 10.84
N ILE A 212 12.12 9.86 12.02
CA ILE A 212 11.97 11.30 12.31
C ILE A 212 10.56 11.86 12.47
N HIS A 213 9.52 11.10 12.36
CA HIS A 213 8.20 11.73 12.44
C HIS A 213 7.53 11.50 13.80
N ILE A 214 8.32 11.69 14.79
CA ILE A 214 7.81 11.85 16.15
C ILE A 214 7.36 13.30 16.35
#